data_f41f877bbd3bed8ac89cdede76e6daa8
#
_entry.id   f41f877bbd3bed8ac89cdede76e6daa8
#
_cell.length_a   1.000
_cell.length_b   1.000
_cell.length_c   1.000
_cell.angle_alpha   90.00
_cell.angle_beta   90.00
_cell.angle_gamma   90.00
#
_symmetry.space_group_name_H-M   'P 1'
#
loop_
_entity.id
_entity.type
_entity.pdbx_description
1 polymer ?
#
loop_
_entity_poly.entity_id
_entity_poly.type
_entity_poly.pdbx_seq_one_letter_code
_entity_poly.pdbx_strand_id
1 'polypeptide(L)'
;MSRHPNARRFLILFILGLIGILSFLLVDLSALVALFPVPPGTQIPQITPFVKLLAVLQPAVLLALAVFGGVMLAQRVGLSSPFAEALVTREPAWPRLRNQLLPGVVGGAIGGAAILAFGAISKSMLTADVIQRLHEFGKLLPLPTRLLYGGLTEELLLRWGLMTFLVWVIWRLFQRRQTKPTTVTFVVAILLSSLVFAIGHLPIAFMLVGERTFSIIFFVVLANSAFGLVAGYLYWKYGLESAIIAHMLVHVVLVVASNAGAYF
;
A
#
# COMPACT_ATOMS: atom_id res chain seq x y z
N MET A 1 -33.71 2.98 3.98
CA MET A 1 -32.67 2.21 3.26
C MET A 1 -32.18 3.03 2.07
N SER A 2 -30.86 3.22 1.87
CA SER A 2 -30.37 4.00 0.73
C SER A 2 -30.65 3.24 -0.58
N ARG A 3 -31.17 3.95 -1.60
CA ARG A 3 -31.54 3.33 -2.89
C ARG A 3 -30.34 2.70 -3.65
N HIS A 4 -29.08 3.04 -3.28
CA HIS A 4 -27.87 2.55 -3.96
C HIS A 4 -26.68 2.35 -2.97
N PRO A 5 -26.69 1.27 -2.17
CA PRO A 5 -25.64 1.06 -1.16
C PRO A 5 -24.23 0.87 -1.78
N ASN A 6 -24.12 0.21 -2.92
CA ASN A 6 -22.83 0.01 -3.61
C ASN A 6 -22.25 1.32 -4.17
N ALA A 7 -23.08 2.19 -4.74
CA ALA A 7 -22.62 3.49 -5.24
C ALA A 7 -22.11 4.37 -4.08
N ARG A 8 -22.80 4.37 -2.93
CA ARG A 8 -22.36 5.11 -1.75
C ARG A 8 -21.06 4.55 -1.18
N ARG A 9 -20.92 3.22 -1.10
CA ARG A 9 -19.67 2.56 -0.67
C ARG A 9 -18.51 2.91 -1.61
N PHE A 10 -18.75 2.85 -2.92
CA PHE A 10 -17.76 3.26 -3.93
C PHE A 10 -17.32 4.70 -3.70
N LEU A 11 -18.26 5.64 -3.56
CA LEU A 11 -17.95 7.06 -3.39
C LEU A 11 -17.13 7.32 -2.14
N ILE A 12 -17.49 6.71 -1.00
CA ILE A 12 -16.75 6.86 0.26
C ILE A 12 -15.31 6.38 0.10
N LEU A 13 -15.11 5.14 -0.36
CA LEU A 13 -13.77 4.57 -0.49
C LEU A 13 -12.94 5.26 -1.57
N PHE A 14 -13.57 5.67 -2.67
CA PHE A 14 -12.89 6.40 -3.73
C PHE A 14 -12.43 7.79 -3.28
N ILE A 15 -13.28 8.55 -2.57
CA ILE A 15 -12.88 9.86 -2.03
C ILE A 15 -11.75 9.71 -1.02
N LEU A 16 -11.82 8.73 -0.12
CA LEU A 16 -10.75 8.47 0.83
C LEU A 16 -9.42 8.16 0.13
N GLY A 17 -9.43 7.28 -0.86
CA GLY A 17 -8.21 6.97 -1.62
C GLY A 17 -7.72 8.14 -2.49
N LEU A 18 -8.64 8.96 -3.02
CA LEU A 18 -8.29 10.14 -3.80
C LEU A 18 -7.56 11.21 -2.95
N ILE A 19 -7.94 11.36 -1.68
CA ILE A 19 -7.22 12.22 -0.73
C ILE A 19 -5.75 11.77 -0.62
N GLY A 20 -5.50 10.46 -0.55
CA GLY A 20 -4.15 9.93 -0.55
C GLY A 20 -3.38 10.23 -1.85
N ILE A 21 -4.01 10.07 -3.00
CA ILE A 21 -3.39 10.43 -4.29
C ILE A 21 -3.05 11.92 -4.32
N LEU A 22 -3.97 12.78 -3.91
CA LEU A 22 -3.76 14.23 -3.89
C LEU A 22 -2.65 14.65 -2.91
N SER A 23 -2.35 13.84 -1.88
CA SER A 23 -1.23 14.12 -0.97
C SER A 23 0.14 14.12 -1.67
N PHE A 24 0.26 13.50 -2.86
CA PHE A 24 1.47 13.60 -3.70
C PHE A 24 1.76 15.03 -4.18
N LEU A 25 0.78 15.91 -4.18
CA LEU A 25 1.01 17.33 -4.48
C LEU A 25 1.86 18.04 -3.41
N LEU A 26 2.03 17.43 -2.24
CA LEU A 26 2.92 17.90 -1.17
C LEU A 26 4.39 17.51 -1.41
N VAL A 27 4.65 16.60 -2.36
CA VAL A 27 6.01 16.14 -2.69
C VAL A 27 6.68 17.12 -3.62
N ASP A 28 7.91 17.52 -3.32
CA ASP A 28 8.74 18.25 -4.28
C ASP A 28 9.25 17.28 -5.36
N LEU A 29 8.48 17.20 -6.45
CA LEU A 29 8.81 16.33 -7.59
C LEU A 29 10.12 16.73 -8.27
N SER A 30 10.51 18.00 -8.21
CA SER A 30 11.77 18.46 -8.82
C SER A 30 12.96 17.94 -8.00
N ALA A 31 12.90 18.06 -6.67
CA ALA A 31 13.89 17.48 -5.77
C ALA A 31 13.93 15.95 -5.90
N LEU A 32 12.77 15.28 -6.05
CA LEU A 32 12.70 13.84 -6.24
C LEU A 32 13.40 13.40 -7.53
N VAL A 33 13.15 14.08 -8.66
CA VAL A 33 13.79 13.77 -9.95
C VAL A 33 15.29 14.02 -9.91
N ALA A 34 15.74 15.04 -9.14
CA ALA A 34 17.16 15.34 -8.97
C ALA A 34 17.95 14.23 -8.23
N LEU A 35 17.27 13.34 -7.50
CA LEU A 35 17.91 12.16 -6.87
C LEU A 35 18.23 11.04 -7.86
N PHE A 36 17.59 11.04 -9.03
CA PHE A 36 17.81 9.96 -10.00
C PHE A 36 19.17 10.14 -10.68
N PRO A 37 20.00 9.09 -10.78
CA PRO A 37 21.23 9.14 -11.53
C PRO A 37 20.91 9.32 -13.02
N VAL A 38 21.31 10.45 -13.57
CA VAL A 38 21.17 10.74 -15.01
C VAL A 38 22.54 10.69 -15.69
N PRO A 39 22.66 10.10 -16.88
CA PRO A 39 23.90 10.12 -17.64
C PRO A 39 24.36 11.57 -17.93
N PRO A 40 25.69 11.82 -17.96
CA PRO A 40 26.21 13.14 -18.30
C PRO A 40 25.60 13.66 -19.61
N GLY A 41 25.16 14.93 -19.63
CA GLY A 41 24.56 15.57 -20.80
C GLY A 41 23.04 15.29 -20.97
N THR A 42 22.42 14.47 -20.13
CA THR A 42 20.97 14.28 -20.19
C THR A 42 20.24 15.46 -19.54
N GLN A 43 19.30 16.05 -20.28
CA GLN A 43 18.45 17.09 -19.70
C GLN A 43 17.42 16.45 -18.74
N ILE A 44 17.37 16.93 -17.51
CA ILE A 44 16.33 16.53 -16.56
C ILE A 44 14.99 17.07 -17.05
N PRO A 45 13.94 16.23 -17.21
CA PRO A 45 12.64 16.69 -17.67
C PRO A 45 12.06 17.74 -16.70
N GLN A 46 11.56 18.84 -17.26
CA GLN A 46 10.87 19.83 -16.46
C GLN A 46 9.54 19.26 -15.93
N ILE A 47 9.28 19.48 -14.64
CA ILE A 47 8.02 19.10 -14.02
C ILE A 47 6.93 20.12 -14.40
N THR A 48 6.31 19.88 -15.54
CA THR A 48 5.22 20.72 -16.04
C THR A 48 3.90 20.43 -15.32
N PRO A 49 2.90 21.33 -15.36
CA PRO A 49 1.54 21.05 -14.85
C PRO A 49 0.92 19.78 -15.46
N PHE A 50 1.25 19.45 -16.71
CA PHE A 50 0.79 18.23 -17.38
C PHE A 50 1.38 16.97 -16.74
N VAL A 51 2.68 16.98 -16.40
CA VAL A 51 3.32 15.86 -15.69
C VAL A 51 2.67 15.66 -14.31
N LYS A 52 2.40 16.74 -13.57
CA LYS A 52 1.67 16.66 -12.28
C LYS A 52 0.27 16.10 -12.45
N LEU A 53 -0.44 16.50 -13.51
CA LEU A 53 -1.77 15.96 -13.82
C LEU A 53 -1.71 14.45 -14.10
N LEU A 54 -0.75 13.97 -14.88
CA LEU A 54 -0.56 12.54 -15.14
C LEU A 54 -0.22 11.76 -13.88
N ALA A 55 0.61 12.33 -13.00
CA ALA A 55 0.96 11.72 -11.71
C ALA A 55 -0.24 11.50 -10.78
N VAL A 56 -1.32 12.30 -10.95
CA VAL A 56 -2.58 12.15 -10.20
C VAL A 56 -3.58 11.29 -10.96
N LEU A 57 -3.71 11.47 -12.27
CA LEU A 57 -4.75 10.84 -13.08
C LEU A 57 -4.58 9.32 -13.19
N GLN A 58 -3.35 8.85 -13.46
CA GLN A 58 -3.09 7.42 -13.60
C GLN A 58 -3.45 6.63 -12.32
N PRO A 59 -2.95 6.99 -11.11
CA PRO A 59 -3.32 6.29 -9.90
C PRO A 59 -4.80 6.47 -9.53
N ALA A 60 -5.45 7.59 -9.90
CA ALA A 60 -6.88 7.78 -9.68
C ALA A 60 -7.74 6.82 -10.52
N VAL A 61 -7.36 6.55 -11.77
CA VAL A 61 -8.03 5.55 -12.62
C VAL A 61 -7.85 4.15 -12.03
N LEU A 62 -6.63 3.79 -11.62
CA LEU A 62 -6.38 2.49 -10.97
C LEU A 62 -7.17 2.34 -9.67
N LEU A 63 -7.24 3.41 -8.87
CA LEU A 63 -8.04 3.44 -7.65
C LEU A 63 -9.53 3.22 -7.95
N ALA A 64 -10.08 3.90 -8.97
CA ALA A 64 -11.47 3.73 -9.35
C ALA A 64 -11.77 2.26 -9.72
N LEU A 65 -10.91 1.62 -10.50
CA LEU A 65 -11.04 0.20 -10.88
C LEU A 65 -10.94 -0.72 -9.66
N ALA A 66 -9.97 -0.49 -8.78
CA ALA A 66 -9.75 -1.27 -7.57
C ALA A 66 -10.94 -1.15 -6.59
N VAL A 67 -11.41 0.09 -6.35
CA VAL A 67 -12.56 0.33 -5.48
C VAL A 67 -13.82 -0.27 -6.06
N PHE A 68 -14.06 -0.14 -7.37
CA PHE A 68 -15.20 -0.76 -8.04
C PHE A 68 -15.16 -2.28 -7.92
N GLY A 69 -14.03 -2.91 -8.24
CA GLY A 69 -13.85 -4.35 -8.11
C GLY A 69 -14.09 -4.85 -6.68
N GLY A 70 -13.51 -4.18 -5.70
CA GLY A 70 -13.70 -4.49 -4.28
C GLY A 70 -15.16 -4.36 -3.84
N VAL A 71 -15.86 -3.28 -4.22
CA VAL A 71 -17.29 -3.09 -3.91
C VAL A 71 -18.16 -4.21 -4.47
N MET A 72 -17.86 -4.69 -5.68
CA MET A 72 -18.62 -5.75 -6.34
C MET A 72 -18.32 -7.15 -5.79
N LEU A 73 -17.11 -7.38 -5.27
CA LEU A 73 -16.61 -8.72 -4.99
C LEU A 73 -16.41 -9.01 -3.49
N ALA A 74 -16.06 -8.02 -2.66
CA ALA A 74 -15.64 -8.26 -1.27
C ALA A 74 -16.67 -9.06 -0.46
N GLN A 75 -17.93 -8.65 -0.48
CA GLN A 75 -19.00 -9.36 0.24
C GLN A 75 -19.22 -10.80 -0.27
N ARG A 76 -18.99 -11.04 -1.58
CA ARG A 76 -19.14 -12.38 -2.18
C ARG A 76 -18.09 -13.37 -1.68
N VAL A 77 -16.93 -12.86 -1.27
CA VAL A 77 -15.80 -13.67 -0.79
C VAL A 77 -15.62 -13.59 0.73
N GLY A 78 -16.50 -12.87 1.44
CA GLY A 78 -16.44 -12.73 2.91
C GLY A 78 -15.38 -11.74 3.41
N LEU A 79 -14.97 -10.79 2.57
CA LEU A 79 -14.11 -9.67 2.94
C LEU A 79 -14.95 -8.40 3.17
N SER A 80 -14.47 -7.50 4.04
CA SER A 80 -15.25 -6.34 4.45
C SER A 80 -14.40 -5.10 4.75
N SER A 81 -15.07 -3.96 4.77
CA SER A 81 -14.60 -2.68 5.33
C SER A 81 -15.63 -2.22 6.36
N PRO A 82 -15.50 -2.68 7.62
CA PRO A 82 -16.54 -2.49 8.65
C PRO A 82 -16.87 -1.03 8.92
N PHE A 83 -15.89 -0.12 8.87
CA PHE A 83 -16.09 1.31 9.03
C PHE A 83 -16.86 1.91 7.86
N ALA A 84 -16.44 1.64 6.61
CA ALA A 84 -17.14 2.14 5.43
C ALA A 84 -18.56 1.57 5.34
N GLU A 85 -18.77 0.33 5.75
CA GLU A 85 -20.10 -0.30 5.82
C GLU A 85 -21.00 0.43 6.81
N ALA A 86 -20.50 0.76 8.01
CA ALA A 86 -21.26 1.54 9.00
C ALA A 86 -21.66 2.92 8.45
N LEU A 87 -20.77 3.61 7.73
CA LEU A 87 -21.09 4.88 7.09
C LEU A 87 -22.17 4.74 6.00
N VAL A 88 -22.17 3.64 5.26
CA VAL A 88 -23.19 3.36 4.23
C VAL A 88 -24.54 3.09 4.87
N THR A 89 -24.58 2.29 5.94
CA THR A 89 -25.83 1.90 6.64
C THR A 89 -26.32 2.97 7.62
N ARG A 90 -25.52 4.03 7.85
CA ARG A 90 -25.78 5.08 8.86
C ARG A 90 -25.80 4.54 10.29
N GLU A 91 -25.06 3.48 10.54
CA GLU A 91 -24.80 2.95 11.88
C GLU A 91 -23.66 3.72 12.54
N PRO A 92 -23.53 3.66 13.89
CA PRO A 92 -22.38 4.22 14.58
C PRO A 92 -21.07 3.61 14.07
N ALA A 93 -20.23 4.44 13.43
CA ALA A 93 -18.99 3.96 12.77
C ALA A 93 -17.86 3.72 13.81
N TRP A 94 -17.86 4.44 14.93
CA TRP A 94 -16.84 4.33 15.96
C TRP A 94 -16.68 2.92 16.55
N PRO A 95 -17.74 2.20 16.98
CA PRO A 95 -17.59 0.84 17.47
C PRO A 95 -16.97 -0.12 16.44
N ARG A 96 -17.28 0.06 15.16
CA ARG A 96 -16.71 -0.73 14.06
C ARG A 96 -15.22 -0.43 13.89
N LEU A 97 -14.82 0.85 13.92
CA LEU A 97 -13.43 1.26 13.84
C LEU A 97 -12.62 0.83 15.06
N ARG A 98 -13.16 1.00 16.27
CA ARG A 98 -12.50 0.62 17.53
C ARG A 98 -12.03 -0.82 17.53
N ASN A 99 -12.82 -1.74 16.99
CA ASN A 99 -12.46 -3.16 16.89
C ASN A 99 -11.31 -3.42 15.92
N GLN A 100 -10.97 -2.47 15.04
CA GLN A 100 -9.87 -2.53 14.10
C GLN A 100 -8.56 -1.98 14.68
N LEU A 101 -8.63 -1.15 15.73
CA LEU A 101 -7.46 -0.43 16.26
C LEU A 101 -6.39 -1.38 16.79
N LEU A 102 -6.76 -2.27 17.72
CA LEU A 102 -5.78 -3.16 18.35
C LEU A 102 -5.10 -4.10 17.35
N PRO A 103 -5.85 -4.84 16.49
CA PRO A 103 -5.22 -5.64 15.44
C PRO A 103 -4.34 -4.83 14.50
N GLY A 104 -4.78 -3.62 14.10
CA GLY A 104 -4.00 -2.72 13.25
C GLY A 104 -2.70 -2.27 13.91
N VAL A 105 -2.76 -1.85 15.18
CA VAL A 105 -1.57 -1.41 15.93
C VAL A 105 -0.58 -2.56 16.11
N VAL A 106 -1.05 -3.74 16.53
CA VAL A 106 -0.19 -4.92 16.69
C VAL A 106 0.45 -5.32 15.36
N GLY A 107 -0.36 -5.37 14.28
CA GLY A 107 0.15 -5.69 12.95
C GLY A 107 1.14 -4.67 12.42
N GLY A 108 0.89 -3.37 12.65
CA GLY A 108 1.82 -2.29 12.28
C GLY A 108 3.14 -2.37 13.04
N ALA A 109 3.10 -2.69 14.34
CA ALA A 109 4.32 -2.91 15.12
C ALA A 109 5.13 -4.12 14.62
N ILE A 110 4.46 -5.24 14.33
CA ILE A 110 5.09 -6.44 13.75
C ILE A 110 5.68 -6.13 12.37
N GLY A 111 4.90 -5.49 11.48
CA GLY A 111 5.33 -5.14 10.13
C GLY A 111 6.50 -4.16 10.15
N GLY A 112 6.45 -3.12 10.99
CA GLY A 112 7.54 -2.17 11.17
C GLY A 112 8.82 -2.83 11.69
N ALA A 113 8.70 -3.67 12.72
CA ALA A 113 9.83 -4.42 13.24
C ALA A 113 10.45 -5.37 12.19
N ALA A 114 9.63 -6.04 11.39
CA ALA A 114 10.10 -6.89 10.30
C ALA A 114 10.89 -6.09 9.25
N ILE A 115 10.37 -4.93 8.81
CA ILE A 115 11.08 -4.09 7.83
C ILE A 115 12.41 -3.59 8.41
N LEU A 116 12.44 -3.14 9.68
CA LEU A 116 13.67 -2.72 10.33
C LEU A 116 14.70 -3.85 10.43
N ALA A 117 14.26 -5.06 10.79
CA ALA A 117 15.13 -6.23 10.84
C ALA A 117 15.69 -6.58 9.46
N PHE A 118 14.87 -6.59 8.40
CA PHE A 118 15.34 -6.81 7.04
C PHE A 118 16.24 -5.69 6.54
N GLY A 119 15.98 -4.42 6.91
CA GLY A 119 16.87 -3.30 6.64
C GLY A 119 18.24 -3.51 7.27
N ALA A 120 18.28 -3.89 8.54
CA ALA A 120 19.53 -4.16 9.25
C ALA A 120 20.34 -5.31 8.61
N ILE A 121 19.68 -6.40 8.25
CA ILE A 121 20.30 -7.55 7.55
C ILE A 121 20.83 -7.14 6.16
N SER A 122 20.02 -6.40 5.40
CA SER A 122 20.36 -6.02 4.03
C SER A 122 21.40 -4.90 3.96
N LYS A 123 21.62 -4.17 5.05
CA LYS A 123 22.58 -3.05 5.09
C LYS A 123 23.99 -3.47 4.67
N SER A 124 24.43 -4.67 5.04
CA SER A 124 25.73 -5.22 4.64
C SER A 124 25.81 -5.62 3.14
N MET A 125 24.67 -5.76 2.47
CA MET A 125 24.56 -6.12 1.07
C MET A 125 24.39 -4.90 0.14
N LEU A 126 24.17 -3.72 0.72
CA LEU A 126 23.96 -2.47 0.00
C LEU A 126 25.20 -1.58 0.10
N THR A 127 25.54 -0.86 -0.96
CA THR A 127 26.62 0.12 -0.95
C THR A 127 26.21 1.36 -0.14
N ALA A 128 27.20 2.12 0.35
CA ALA A 128 26.95 3.35 1.10
C ALA A 128 26.17 4.38 0.27
N ASP A 129 26.42 4.48 -1.04
CA ASP A 129 25.69 5.36 -1.96
C ASP A 129 24.22 4.98 -2.06
N VAL A 130 23.90 3.68 -2.19
CA VAL A 130 22.51 3.20 -2.21
C VAL A 130 21.80 3.52 -0.90
N ILE A 131 22.45 3.30 0.24
CA ILE A 131 21.87 3.62 1.56
C ILE A 131 21.59 5.12 1.67
N GLN A 132 22.52 5.97 1.23
CA GLN A 132 22.34 7.42 1.25
C GLN A 132 21.16 7.85 0.38
N ARG A 133 21.04 7.34 -0.84
CA ARG A 133 19.92 7.66 -1.75
C ARG A 133 18.57 7.22 -1.18
N LEU A 134 18.49 6.04 -0.57
CA LEU A 134 17.28 5.57 0.10
C LEU A 134 16.91 6.50 1.27
N HIS A 135 17.88 6.97 2.03
CA HIS A 135 17.66 7.91 3.13
C HIS A 135 17.17 9.29 2.63
N GLU A 136 17.81 9.84 1.60
CA GLU A 136 17.41 11.11 0.99
C GLU A 136 16.01 11.02 0.38
N PHE A 137 15.71 9.95 -0.36
CA PHE A 137 14.35 9.67 -0.86
C PHE A 137 13.33 9.63 0.29
N GLY A 138 13.69 8.95 1.37
CA GLY A 138 12.87 8.94 2.57
C GLY A 138 12.55 10.35 3.07
N LYS A 139 13.51 11.26 3.13
CA LYS A 139 13.31 12.64 3.62
C LYS A 139 12.39 13.48 2.71
N LEU A 140 12.38 13.21 1.41
CA LEU A 140 11.55 13.94 0.44
C LEU A 140 10.06 13.58 0.50
N LEU A 141 9.72 12.44 1.11
CA LEU A 141 8.31 12.03 1.26
C LEU A 141 7.73 12.59 2.56
N PRO A 142 6.85 13.60 2.54
CA PRO A 142 6.21 14.13 3.73
C PRO A 142 5.40 13.07 4.47
N LEU A 143 5.38 13.11 5.80
CA LEU A 143 4.61 12.15 6.59
C LEU A 143 3.14 12.06 6.18
N PRO A 144 2.41 13.16 5.89
CA PRO A 144 1.04 13.06 5.38
C PRO A 144 0.93 12.21 4.11
N THR A 145 1.86 12.34 3.16
CA THR A 145 1.85 11.54 1.93
C THR A 145 2.09 10.06 2.24
N ARG A 146 3.03 9.74 3.12
CA ARG A 146 3.27 8.35 3.53
C ARG A 146 2.04 7.73 4.18
N LEU A 147 1.35 8.46 5.07
CA LEU A 147 0.16 7.97 5.75
C LEU A 147 -1.04 7.85 4.82
N LEU A 148 -1.27 8.86 3.98
CA LEU A 148 -2.47 8.93 3.15
C LEU A 148 -2.34 8.12 1.85
N TYR A 149 -1.19 8.20 1.17
CA TYR A 149 -0.99 7.38 -0.02
C TYR A 149 -0.58 5.96 0.35
N GLY A 150 0.53 5.76 1.07
CA GLY A 150 0.99 4.45 1.49
C GLY A 150 -0.04 3.76 2.38
N GLY A 151 -0.39 4.37 3.51
CA GLY A 151 -1.28 3.75 4.48
C GLY A 151 -2.71 3.53 4.01
N LEU A 152 -3.28 4.43 3.20
CA LEU A 152 -4.69 4.37 2.81
C LEU A 152 -4.89 3.97 1.35
N THR A 153 -4.28 4.70 0.39
CA THR A 153 -4.54 4.45 -1.03
C THR A 153 -4.00 3.10 -1.48
N GLU A 154 -2.80 2.73 -1.06
CA GLU A 154 -2.21 1.44 -1.43
C GLU A 154 -3.00 0.26 -0.84
N GLU A 155 -3.58 0.38 0.35
CA GLU A 155 -4.44 -0.66 0.91
C GLU A 155 -5.76 -0.80 0.11
N LEU A 156 -6.31 0.31 -0.39
CA LEU A 156 -7.45 0.26 -1.29
C LEU A 156 -7.11 -0.40 -2.64
N LEU A 157 -5.93 -0.14 -3.17
CA LEU A 157 -5.46 -0.75 -4.42
C LEU A 157 -5.17 -2.25 -4.23
N LEU A 158 -4.39 -2.59 -3.21
CA LEU A 158 -3.82 -3.94 -3.06
C LEU A 158 -4.73 -4.89 -2.29
N ARG A 159 -5.32 -4.45 -1.16
CA ARG A 159 -6.18 -5.32 -0.33
C ARG A 159 -7.61 -5.27 -0.81
N TRP A 160 -8.22 -4.09 -0.84
CA TRP A 160 -9.61 -3.98 -1.27
C TRP A 160 -9.82 -4.36 -2.73
N GLY A 161 -8.95 -3.90 -3.66
CA GLY A 161 -9.03 -4.21 -5.09
C GLY A 161 -8.42 -5.57 -5.42
N LEU A 162 -7.08 -5.63 -5.47
CA LEU A 162 -6.35 -6.77 -6.02
C LEU A 162 -6.55 -8.07 -5.23
N MET A 163 -6.32 -8.06 -3.91
CA MET A 163 -6.46 -9.28 -3.10
C MET A 163 -7.89 -9.82 -3.15
N THR A 164 -8.90 -8.94 -3.05
CA THR A 164 -10.31 -9.34 -3.18
C THR A 164 -10.58 -9.98 -4.53
N PHE A 165 -10.07 -9.41 -5.61
CA PHE A 165 -10.17 -9.95 -6.96
C PHE A 165 -9.49 -11.33 -7.06
N LEU A 166 -8.28 -11.47 -6.52
CA LEU A 166 -7.55 -12.74 -6.52
C LEU A 166 -8.31 -13.84 -5.74
N VAL A 167 -8.84 -13.51 -4.55
CA VAL A 167 -9.68 -14.47 -3.79
C VAL A 167 -10.86 -14.91 -4.64
N TRP A 168 -11.55 -13.98 -5.29
CA TRP A 168 -12.70 -14.30 -6.13
C TRP A 168 -12.31 -15.16 -7.34
N VAL A 169 -11.24 -14.82 -8.07
CA VAL A 169 -10.79 -15.58 -9.25
C VAL A 169 -10.38 -17.00 -8.87
N ILE A 170 -9.52 -17.15 -7.84
CA ILE A 170 -9.05 -18.47 -7.39
C ILE A 170 -10.22 -19.33 -6.95
N TRP A 171 -11.14 -18.77 -6.16
CA TRP A 171 -12.34 -19.50 -5.74
C TRP A 171 -13.19 -19.93 -6.94
N ARG A 172 -13.46 -19.04 -7.88
CA ARG A 172 -14.33 -19.33 -9.05
C ARG A 172 -13.69 -20.29 -10.04
N LEU A 173 -12.39 -20.30 -10.19
CA LEU A 173 -11.68 -21.19 -11.12
C LEU A 173 -11.41 -22.56 -10.53
N PHE A 174 -10.96 -22.63 -9.27
CA PHE A 174 -10.43 -23.86 -8.68
C PHE A 174 -11.35 -24.50 -7.63
N GLN A 175 -12.35 -23.77 -7.12
CA GLN A 175 -13.22 -24.23 -6.02
C GLN A 175 -14.70 -24.06 -6.35
N ARG A 176 -15.09 -24.28 -7.61
CA ARG A 176 -16.47 -24.08 -8.12
C ARG A 176 -17.55 -24.82 -7.31
N ARG A 177 -17.20 -25.93 -6.67
CA ARG A 177 -18.12 -26.75 -5.85
C ARG A 177 -18.28 -26.23 -4.42
N GLN A 178 -17.42 -25.32 -3.98
CA GLN A 178 -17.49 -24.72 -2.66
C GLN A 178 -18.42 -23.51 -2.66
N THR A 179 -19.24 -23.38 -1.63
CA THR A 179 -20.14 -22.22 -1.47
C THR A 179 -19.41 -20.95 -1.04
N LYS A 180 -18.20 -21.08 -0.46
CA LYS A 180 -17.34 -19.99 0.00
C LYS A 180 -15.88 -20.31 -0.27
N PRO A 181 -15.00 -19.29 -0.42
CA PRO A 181 -13.56 -19.49 -0.52
C PRO A 181 -13.01 -20.22 0.72
N THR A 182 -12.07 -21.14 0.53
CA THR A 182 -11.39 -21.84 1.64
C THR A 182 -10.22 -21.00 2.16
N THR A 183 -9.67 -21.40 3.34
CA THR A 183 -8.46 -20.79 3.91
C THR A 183 -7.29 -20.76 2.92
N VAL A 184 -7.10 -21.84 2.15
CA VAL A 184 -6.03 -21.92 1.14
C VAL A 184 -6.17 -20.81 0.07
N THR A 185 -7.39 -20.51 -0.36
CA THR A 185 -7.65 -19.41 -1.31
C THR A 185 -7.17 -18.07 -0.76
N PHE A 186 -7.47 -17.77 0.51
CA PHE A 186 -7.02 -16.54 1.15
C PHE A 186 -5.51 -16.50 1.28
N VAL A 187 -4.88 -17.59 1.73
CA VAL A 187 -3.41 -17.66 1.85
C VAL A 187 -2.73 -17.41 0.51
N VAL A 188 -3.18 -18.07 -0.56
CA VAL A 188 -2.61 -17.87 -1.90
C VAL A 188 -2.83 -16.43 -2.38
N ALA A 189 -4.00 -15.86 -2.18
CA ALA A 189 -4.29 -14.47 -2.56
C ALA A 189 -3.44 -13.46 -1.77
N ILE A 190 -3.21 -13.71 -0.47
CA ILE A 190 -2.30 -12.90 0.36
C ILE A 190 -0.87 -12.97 -0.19
N LEU A 191 -0.35 -14.16 -0.47
CA LEU A 191 0.99 -14.33 -1.02
C LEU A 191 1.15 -13.59 -2.36
N LEU A 192 0.22 -13.78 -3.28
CA LEU A 192 0.26 -13.14 -4.60
C LEU A 192 0.14 -11.63 -4.52
N SER A 193 -0.82 -11.10 -3.73
CA SER A 193 -1.00 -9.66 -3.59
C SER A 193 0.19 -8.99 -2.87
N SER A 194 0.82 -9.69 -1.91
CA SER A 194 2.03 -9.21 -1.23
C SER A 194 3.23 -9.17 -2.18
N LEU A 195 3.36 -10.16 -3.05
CA LEU A 195 4.41 -10.17 -4.06
C LEU A 195 4.22 -9.06 -5.10
N VAL A 196 2.98 -8.85 -5.57
CA VAL A 196 2.65 -7.74 -6.49
C VAL A 196 2.94 -6.39 -5.84
N PHE A 197 2.58 -6.22 -4.57
CA PHE A 197 2.90 -5.02 -3.79
C PHE A 197 4.41 -4.76 -3.76
N ALA A 198 5.20 -5.77 -3.47
CA ALA A 198 6.65 -5.67 -3.41
C ALA A 198 7.29 -5.37 -4.77
N ILE A 199 6.86 -6.07 -5.83
CA ILE A 199 7.33 -5.83 -7.20
C ILE A 199 6.97 -4.42 -7.67
N GLY A 200 5.79 -3.89 -7.25
CA GLY A 200 5.36 -2.53 -7.55
C GLY A 200 6.32 -1.45 -7.05
N HIS A 201 7.16 -1.74 -6.04
CA HIS A 201 8.18 -0.81 -5.53
C HIS A 201 9.52 -0.87 -6.29
N LEU A 202 9.75 -1.90 -7.12
CA LEU A 202 11.00 -2.04 -7.87
C LEU A 202 11.26 -0.91 -8.87
N PRO A 203 10.28 -0.41 -9.64
CA PRO A 203 10.53 0.67 -10.59
C PRO A 203 11.15 1.91 -9.94
N ILE A 204 10.59 2.37 -8.82
CA ILE A 204 11.14 3.54 -8.12
C ILE A 204 12.51 3.25 -7.50
N ALA A 205 12.73 2.04 -6.98
CA ALA A 205 14.01 1.63 -6.44
C ALA A 205 15.09 1.62 -7.54
N PHE A 206 14.79 1.08 -8.73
CA PHE A 206 15.70 1.08 -9.87
C PHE A 206 16.00 2.49 -10.40
N MET A 207 14.99 3.37 -10.43
CA MET A 207 15.20 4.76 -10.82
C MET A 207 16.10 5.49 -9.82
N LEU A 208 15.95 5.21 -8.53
CA LEU A 208 16.70 5.84 -7.46
C LEU A 208 18.17 5.39 -7.41
N VAL A 209 18.40 4.09 -7.63
CA VAL A 209 19.74 3.48 -7.51
C VAL A 209 20.50 3.53 -8.85
N GLY A 210 19.79 3.52 -9.98
CA GLY A 210 20.36 3.43 -11.33
C GLY A 210 20.81 2.04 -11.74
N GLU A 211 20.75 1.06 -10.85
CA GLU A 211 21.20 -0.31 -11.06
C GLU A 211 20.12 -1.34 -10.66
N ARG A 212 20.18 -2.52 -11.28
CA ARG A 212 19.25 -3.63 -11.01
C ARG A 212 20.01 -4.80 -10.38
N THR A 213 20.64 -4.55 -9.24
CA THR A 213 21.41 -5.58 -8.52
C THR A 213 20.49 -6.54 -7.77
N PHE A 214 20.96 -7.77 -7.57
CA PHE A 214 20.25 -8.76 -6.75
C PHE A 214 19.96 -8.22 -5.34
N SER A 215 20.91 -7.50 -4.73
CA SER A 215 20.79 -6.96 -3.38
C SER A 215 19.61 -6.00 -3.25
N ILE A 216 19.44 -5.07 -4.21
CA ILE A 216 18.32 -4.12 -4.18
C ILE A 216 16.97 -4.81 -4.42
N ILE A 217 16.93 -5.77 -5.36
CA ILE A 217 15.73 -6.56 -5.63
C ILE A 217 15.34 -7.36 -4.38
N PHE A 218 16.30 -8.06 -3.78
CA PHE A 218 16.09 -8.86 -2.58
C PHE A 218 15.56 -8.02 -1.43
N PHE A 219 16.23 -6.89 -1.15
CA PHE A 219 15.82 -5.97 -0.09
C PHE A 219 14.39 -5.45 -0.30
N VAL A 220 14.10 -4.89 -1.48
CA VAL A 220 12.79 -4.28 -1.78
C VAL A 220 11.68 -5.32 -1.75
N VAL A 221 11.90 -6.48 -2.37
CA VAL A 221 10.89 -7.54 -2.43
C VAL A 221 10.64 -8.14 -1.06
N LEU A 222 11.69 -8.41 -0.29
CA LEU A 222 11.54 -9.05 1.02
C LEU A 222 10.86 -8.10 2.03
N ALA A 223 11.33 -6.85 2.14
CA ALA A 223 10.78 -5.88 3.08
C ALA A 223 9.29 -5.58 2.80
N ASN A 224 8.95 -5.31 1.54
CA ASN A 224 7.56 -4.99 1.18
C ASN A 224 6.65 -6.22 1.24
N SER A 225 7.13 -7.42 0.85
CA SER A 225 6.33 -8.64 0.98
C SER A 225 6.05 -8.98 2.43
N ALA A 226 7.03 -8.81 3.33
CA ALA A 226 6.84 -9.07 4.76
C ALA A 226 5.68 -8.26 5.35
N PHE A 227 5.65 -6.95 5.08
CA PHE A 227 4.49 -6.14 5.46
C PHE A 227 3.24 -6.53 4.68
N GLY A 228 3.36 -6.82 3.40
CA GLY A 228 2.26 -7.27 2.56
C GLY A 228 1.50 -8.48 3.14
N LEU A 229 2.22 -9.45 3.69
CA LEU A 229 1.64 -10.62 4.35
C LEU A 229 0.85 -10.23 5.60
N VAL A 230 1.41 -9.35 6.44
CA VAL A 230 0.73 -8.85 7.65
C VAL A 230 -0.57 -8.12 7.27
N ALA A 231 -0.51 -7.18 6.34
CA ALA A 231 -1.67 -6.40 5.90
C ALA A 231 -2.75 -7.28 5.26
N GLY A 232 -2.35 -8.26 4.43
CA GLY A 232 -3.26 -9.22 3.83
C GLY A 232 -3.98 -10.10 4.88
N TYR A 233 -3.25 -10.56 5.90
CA TYR A 233 -3.84 -11.30 7.01
C TYR A 233 -4.82 -10.44 7.81
N LEU A 234 -4.46 -9.19 8.13
CA LEU A 234 -5.32 -8.25 8.84
C LEU A 234 -6.61 -7.98 8.06
N TYR A 235 -6.50 -7.72 6.77
CA TYR A 235 -7.66 -7.53 5.92
C TYR A 235 -8.59 -8.75 5.91
N TRP A 236 -8.02 -9.95 5.79
CA TRP A 236 -8.80 -11.18 5.82
C TRP A 236 -9.52 -11.41 7.14
N LYS A 237 -8.84 -11.19 8.28
CA LYS A 237 -9.36 -11.58 9.60
C LYS A 237 -10.16 -10.48 10.29
N TYR A 238 -9.82 -9.23 10.07
CA TYR A 238 -10.37 -8.10 10.84
C TYR A 238 -11.06 -7.06 9.95
N GLY A 239 -10.64 -6.90 8.72
CA GLY A 239 -11.18 -5.93 7.78
C GLY A 239 -10.15 -4.92 7.28
N LEU A 240 -10.56 -4.12 6.28
CA LEU A 240 -9.68 -3.21 5.56
C LEU A 240 -9.00 -2.19 6.48
N GLU A 241 -9.73 -1.66 7.44
CA GLU A 241 -9.23 -0.60 8.33
C GLU A 241 -8.09 -1.08 9.22
N SER A 242 -8.06 -2.36 9.63
CA SER A 242 -6.91 -2.92 10.36
C SER A 242 -5.65 -2.92 9.52
N ALA A 243 -5.74 -3.22 8.23
CA ALA A 243 -4.60 -3.15 7.31
C ALA A 243 -4.14 -1.70 7.11
N ILE A 244 -5.07 -0.76 6.92
CA ILE A 244 -4.79 0.68 6.81
C ILE A 244 -4.06 1.20 8.06
N ILE A 245 -4.58 0.92 9.25
CA ILE A 245 -3.97 1.35 10.52
C ILE A 245 -2.56 0.77 10.65
N ALA A 246 -2.39 -0.51 10.33
CA ALA A 246 -1.09 -1.17 10.38
C ALA A 246 -0.09 -0.50 9.42
N HIS A 247 -0.50 -0.19 8.19
CA HIS A 247 0.37 0.45 7.21
C HIS A 247 0.76 1.87 7.63
N MET A 248 -0.20 2.66 8.12
CA MET A 248 0.11 3.99 8.67
C MET A 248 1.12 3.90 9.81
N LEU A 249 0.95 2.94 10.73
CA LEU A 249 1.87 2.77 11.85
C LEU A 249 3.26 2.33 11.39
N VAL A 250 3.38 1.45 10.39
CA VAL A 250 4.68 1.11 9.77
C VAL A 250 5.40 2.37 9.32
N HIS A 251 4.73 3.27 8.60
CA HIS A 251 5.36 4.53 8.18
C HIS A 251 5.81 5.40 9.35
N VAL A 252 5.02 5.48 10.42
CA VAL A 252 5.43 6.20 11.64
C VAL A 252 6.68 5.55 12.26
N VAL A 253 6.69 4.22 12.39
CA VAL A 253 7.83 3.47 12.92
C VAL A 253 9.11 3.73 12.11
N LEU A 254 8.99 3.67 10.76
CA LEU A 254 10.14 3.91 9.88
C LEU A 254 10.66 5.35 9.96
N VAL A 255 9.77 6.34 10.05
CA VAL A 255 10.19 7.76 10.23
C VAL A 255 10.88 7.96 11.57
N VAL A 256 10.34 7.39 12.65
CA VAL A 256 10.97 7.48 13.97
C VAL A 256 12.34 6.79 13.97
N ALA A 257 12.43 5.60 13.40
CA ALA A 257 13.69 4.85 13.31
C ALA A 257 14.75 5.57 12.45
N SER A 258 14.34 6.17 11.31
CA SER A 258 15.24 6.95 10.46
C SER A 258 15.76 8.19 11.17
N ASN A 259 14.91 8.93 11.89
CA ASN A 259 15.32 10.09 12.67
C ASN A 259 16.24 9.72 13.85
N ALA A 260 16.13 8.50 14.39
CA ALA A 260 17.01 7.96 15.42
C ALA A 260 18.30 7.33 14.84
N GLY A 261 18.52 7.34 13.52
CA GLY A 261 19.67 6.71 12.88
C GLY A 261 19.63 5.17 12.87
N ALA A 262 18.49 4.58 13.21
CA ALA A 262 18.30 3.12 13.28
C ALA A 262 17.79 2.52 11.94
N TYR A 263 17.47 3.37 10.96
CA TYR A 263 17.02 2.97 9.62
C TYR A 263 17.55 3.99 8.59
N PHE A 264 17.73 3.59 7.32
CA PHE A 264 18.13 4.48 6.23
C PHE A 264 16.95 5.23 5.64
#